data_52b9a31e85544e82e81c648296ad6d59
#
_entry.id   52b9a31e85544e82e81c648296ad6d59
#
_cell.length_a   1.000
_cell.length_b   1.000
_cell.length_c   1.000
_cell.angle_alpha   90.00
_cell.angle_beta   90.00
_cell.angle_gamma   90.00
#
_symmetry.space_group_name_H-M   'P 1'
#
loop_
_entity.id
_entity.type
_entity.pdbx_description
1 polymer ?
#
loop_
_entity_poly.entity_id
_entity_poly.type
_entity_poly.pdbx_seq_one_letter_code
_entity_poly.pdbx_strand_id
1 'polypeptide(L)'
;QDALGIVSTEEATGGDGGYCFIDQNEPLNQITSYVFNNYYRSEDGGLNFNDLTDPYVEDNTGRFINPSDYDDNSQILYSASNSDYIKRTYGLNDAEHIFINLDSGQASHIRVSEFTDHTIFIGTGLGNLFKFENANSNSPYREDITGSNFPTGYISCVELGASENQLLVTFSNYGVT
;
A
#
# COMPACT_ATOMS: atom_id res chain seq x y z
N GLN A 1 20.48 7.49 4.15
CA GLN A 1 21.93 7.21 3.97
C GLN A 1 22.30 7.36 2.51
N ASP A 2 23.41 8.01 2.21
CA ASP A 2 23.89 8.14 0.83
C ASP A 2 24.31 6.78 0.28
N ALA A 3 23.78 6.39 -0.88
CA ALA A 3 24.16 5.16 -1.58
C ALA A 3 25.49 5.30 -2.34
N LEU A 4 26.53 5.86 -1.71
CA LEU A 4 27.83 6.16 -2.32
C LEU A 4 28.85 4.99 -2.22
N GLY A 5 28.37 3.76 -2.23
CA GLY A 5 29.23 2.58 -2.17
C GLY A 5 29.10 1.81 -0.84
N ILE A 6 30.17 1.16 -0.40
CA ILE A 6 30.16 0.38 0.84
C ILE A 6 30.22 1.34 2.03
N VAL A 7 29.07 1.61 2.63
CA VAL A 7 28.92 2.38 3.87
C VAL A 7 28.40 1.48 4.98
N SER A 8 28.65 1.86 6.23
CA SER A 8 28.01 1.18 7.36
C SER A 8 26.49 1.34 7.26
N THR A 9 25.77 0.26 7.41
CA THR A 9 24.30 0.25 7.51
C THR A 9 23.91 0.05 8.95
N GLU A 10 22.83 0.71 9.34
CA GLU A 10 22.21 0.55 10.66
C GLU A 10 20.81 -0.03 10.48
N GLU A 11 20.40 -0.87 11.41
CA GLU A 11 19.05 -1.41 11.45
C GLU A 11 18.10 -0.29 11.88
N ALA A 12 17.14 0.04 11.00
CA ALA A 12 16.13 1.06 11.27
C ALA A 12 15.02 0.53 12.20
N THR A 13 14.48 -0.63 11.85
CA THR A 13 13.45 -1.35 12.60
C THR A 13 13.71 -2.85 12.48
N GLY A 14 13.51 -3.60 13.56
CA GLY A 14 13.76 -5.04 13.59
C GLY A 14 12.64 -5.89 13.00
N GLY A 15 12.94 -7.17 12.79
CA GLY A 15 11.98 -8.20 12.39
C GLY A 15 11.84 -8.40 10.87
N ASP A 16 10.76 -9.08 10.45
CA ASP A 16 10.48 -9.36 9.04
C ASP A 16 9.92 -8.10 8.37
N GLY A 17 10.74 -7.39 7.59
CA GLY A 17 10.33 -6.21 6.85
C GLY A 17 9.55 -6.58 5.58
N GLY A 18 8.69 -5.64 5.14
CA GLY A 18 7.95 -5.73 3.90
C GLY A 18 8.22 -4.51 3.02
N TYR A 19 7.30 -3.56 3.02
CA TYR A 19 7.41 -2.33 2.25
C TYR A 19 8.16 -1.24 3.04
N CYS A 20 8.82 -0.35 2.33
CA CYS A 20 9.37 0.87 2.89
C CYS A 20 9.16 2.03 1.91
N PHE A 21 8.97 3.22 2.45
CA PHE A 21 8.69 4.43 1.67
C PHE A 21 9.56 5.58 2.17
N ILE A 22 9.99 6.43 1.24
CA ILE A 22 10.57 7.73 1.51
C ILE A 22 9.71 8.74 0.78
N ASP A 23 9.08 9.65 1.52
CA ASP A 23 8.27 10.72 0.96
C ASP A 23 9.11 11.57 0.00
N GLN A 24 8.69 11.66 -1.25
CA GLN A 24 9.46 12.34 -2.29
C GLN A 24 9.35 13.88 -2.18
N ASN A 25 8.31 14.38 -1.50
CA ASN A 25 8.10 15.80 -1.26
C ASN A 25 8.75 16.25 0.06
N GLU A 26 8.74 15.37 1.08
CA GLU A 26 9.29 15.61 2.42
C GLU A 26 10.21 14.46 2.84
N PRO A 27 11.44 14.33 2.30
CA PRO A 27 12.30 13.13 2.46
C PRO A 27 12.72 12.79 3.90
N LEU A 28 12.47 13.69 4.86
CA LEU A 28 12.63 13.38 6.28
C LEU A 28 11.55 12.42 6.78
N ASN A 29 10.39 12.37 6.11
CA ASN A 29 9.34 11.39 6.37
C ASN A 29 9.70 10.06 5.70
N GLN A 30 9.88 9.04 6.51
CA GLN A 30 10.18 7.69 6.05
C GLN A 30 9.31 6.70 6.79
N ILE A 31 8.86 5.67 6.09
CA ILE A 31 8.00 4.63 6.65
C ILE A 31 8.66 3.27 6.41
N THR A 32 8.68 2.45 7.43
CA THR A 32 9.04 1.03 7.35
C THR A 32 7.86 0.18 7.81
N SER A 33 7.77 -1.05 7.33
CA SER A 33 6.79 -2.01 7.79
C SER A 33 7.44 -3.18 8.51
N TYR A 34 6.72 -3.72 9.47
CA TYR A 34 6.87 -5.06 10.00
C TYR A 34 5.82 -5.96 9.32
N VAL A 35 5.36 -7.00 9.98
CA VAL A 35 4.30 -7.87 9.45
C VAL A 35 2.91 -7.29 9.70
N PHE A 36 1.91 -7.68 8.91
CA PHE A 36 0.52 -7.22 8.99
C PHE A 36 0.42 -5.70 8.80
N ASN A 37 -0.39 -5.02 9.59
CA ASN A 37 -0.57 -3.57 9.53
C ASN A 37 0.33 -2.81 10.53
N ASN A 38 1.49 -3.36 10.88
CA ASN A 38 2.46 -2.72 11.77
C ASN A 38 3.43 -1.89 10.94
N TYR A 39 3.38 -0.58 11.09
CA TYR A 39 4.24 0.39 10.41
C TYR A 39 4.91 1.32 11.40
N TYR A 40 6.07 1.81 11.02
CA TYR A 40 6.85 2.77 11.79
C TYR A 40 7.19 3.96 10.92
N ARG A 41 7.11 5.18 11.48
CA ARG A 41 7.42 6.42 10.79
C ARG A 41 8.58 7.15 11.45
N SER A 42 9.49 7.62 10.62
CA SER A 42 10.49 8.62 10.96
C SER A 42 10.08 9.97 10.38
N GLU A 43 10.34 11.05 11.10
CA GLU A 43 10.18 12.43 10.68
C GLU A 43 11.53 13.18 10.69
N ASP A 44 12.63 12.45 10.89
CA ASP A 44 13.98 12.99 11.02
C ASP A 44 15.01 12.32 10.09
N GLY A 45 14.53 11.76 8.98
CA GLY A 45 15.37 11.15 7.96
C GLY A 45 15.92 9.77 8.34
N GLY A 46 15.19 9.04 9.17
CA GLY A 46 15.52 7.68 9.55
C GLY A 46 16.41 7.56 10.79
N LEU A 47 16.58 8.65 11.56
CA LEU A 47 17.35 8.62 12.81
C LEU A 47 16.54 7.98 13.96
N ASN A 48 15.23 8.26 14.00
CA ASN A 48 14.32 7.67 14.98
C ASN A 48 13.04 7.23 14.26
N PHE A 49 12.48 6.09 14.68
CA PHE A 49 11.22 5.56 14.19
C PHE A 49 10.21 5.43 15.32
N ASN A 50 9.01 5.92 15.10
CA ASN A 50 7.88 5.81 16.01
C ASN A 50 6.84 4.87 15.42
N ASP A 51 6.19 4.11 16.30
CA ASP A 51 5.12 3.19 15.91
C ASP A 51 3.92 3.97 15.35
N LEU A 52 3.45 3.58 14.16
CA LEU A 52 2.22 4.08 13.53
C LEU A 52 0.99 3.27 13.96
N THR A 53 1.11 2.47 14.99
CA THR A 53 0.03 1.63 15.49
C THR A 53 -1.12 2.51 15.98
N ASP A 54 -2.29 2.32 15.41
CA ASP A 54 -3.50 2.93 15.94
C ASP A 54 -3.93 2.13 17.18
N PRO A 55 -3.98 2.74 18.36
CA PRO A 55 -4.38 2.04 19.57
C PRO A 55 -5.85 1.58 19.56
N TYR A 56 -6.64 2.01 18.59
CA TYR A 56 -8.06 1.66 18.44
C TYR A 56 -8.32 0.64 17.33
N VAL A 57 -7.30 0.26 16.56
CA VAL A 57 -7.40 -0.68 15.44
C VAL A 57 -6.53 -1.90 15.72
N GLU A 58 -7.11 -3.10 15.61
CA GLU A 58 -6.35 -4.35 15.79
C GLU A 58 -5.20 -4.44 14.76
N ASP A 59 -3.97 -4.55 15.25
CA ASP A 59 -2.74 -4.58 14.44
C ASP A 59 -2.55 -5.87 13.63
N ASN A 60 -3.40 -6.86 13.85
CA ASN A 60 -3.34 -8.16 13.15
C ASN A 60 -4.23 -8.23 11.90
N THR A 61 -4.60 -7.08 11.34
CA THR A 61 -5.31 -7.01 10.05
C THR A 61 -4.33 -7.05 8.89
N GLY A 62 -4.83 -7.39 7.70
CA GLY A 62 -4.00 -7.46 6.51
C GLY A 62 -3.31 -8.81 6.33
N ARG A 63 -2.26 -8.83 5.51
CA ARG A 63 -1.47 -10.02 5.20
C ARG A 63 -0.13 -9.99 5.93
N PHE A 64 0.55 -11.15 6.04
CA PHE A 64 1.87 -11.23 6.66
C PHE A 64 2.87 -10.23 6.04
N ILE A 65 3.08 -10.25 4.72
CA ILE A 65 3.66 -9.12 3.98
C ILE A 65 2.47 -8.34 3.43
N ASN A 66 2.20 -7.19 4.05
CA ASN A 66 0.95 -6.50 3.82
C ASN A 66 1.04 -5.52 2.65
N PRO A 67 0.22 -5.70 1.58
CA PRO A 67 0.19 -4.77 0.47
C PRO A 67 -0.06 -3.35 0.93
N SER A 68 0.82 -2.44 0.55
CA SER A 68 0.71 -1.02 0.90
C SER A 68 1.38 -0.16 -0.15
N ASP A 69 0.94 1.10 -0.24
CA ASP A 69 1.60 2.14 -1.00
C ASP A 69 1.37 3.51 -0.35
N TYR A 70 2.25 4.46 -0.62
CA TYR A 70 2.27 5.76 0.03
C TYR A 70 2.01 6.88 -0.97
N ASP A 71 1.09 7.77 -0.62
CA ASP A 71 0.77 8.99 -1.37
C ASP A 71 1.60 10.16 -0.83
N ASP A 72 2.66 10.51 -1.55
CA ASP A 72 3.57 11.61 -1.19
C ASP A 72 2.87 12.97 -1.16
N ASN A 73 1.83 13.16 -2.00
CA ASN A 73 1.13 14.45 -2.11
C ASN A 73 0.21 14.72 -0.92
N SER A 74 -0.43 13.67 -0.41
CA SER A 74 -1.37 13.76 0.71
C SER A 74 -0.83 13.20 2.02
N GLN A 75 0.37 12.61 1.98
CA GLN A 75 1.02 11.95 3.12
C GLN A 75 0.14 10.85 3.74
N ILE A 76 -0.51 10.07 2.89
CA ILE A 76 -1.38 8.97 3.30
C ILE A 76 -0.73 7.63 2.97
N LEU A 77 -0.56 6.78 3.97
CA LEU A 77 -0.25 5.37 3.78
C LEU A 77 -1.56 4.59 3.58
N TYR A 78 -1.73 4.01 2.40
CA TYR A 78 -2.79 3.05 2.12
C TYR A 78 -2.28 1.64 2.33
N SER A 79 -2.96 0.83 3.11
CA SER A 79 -2.58 -0.56 3.36
C SER A 79 -3.78 -1.51 3.34
N ALA A 80 -3.53 -2.76 2.93
CA ALA A 80 -4.57 -3.78 2.95
C ALA A 80 -5.03 -4.05 4.39
N SER A 81 -6.32 -4.28 4.55
CA SER A 81 -6.91 -4.71 5.80
C SER A 81 -7.64 -6.04 5.61
N ASN A 82 -8.73 -6.28 6.31
CA ASN A 82 -9.58 -7.43 6.07
C ASN A 82 -10.32 -7.31 4.73
N SER A 83 -10.99 -8.37 4.29
CA SER A 83 -11.77 -8.37 3.03
C SER A 83 -12.60 -7.10 2.91
N ASP A 84 -12.63 -6.51 1.73
CA ASP A 84 -13.39 -5.30 1.42
C ASP A 84 -13.00 -4.03 2.20
N TYR A 85 -11.85 -4.04 2.91
CA TYR A 85 -11.36 -2.89 3.67
C TYR A 85 -9.91 -2.57 3.33
N ILE A 86 -9.58 -1.28 3.35
CA ILE A 86 -8.22 -0.76 3.47
C ILE A 86 -8.07 0.04 4.76
N LYS A 87 -6.85 0.13 5.26
CA LYS A 87 -6.47 1.06 6.31
C LYS A 87 -5.82 2.28 5.65
N ARG A 88 -6.23 3.47 6.06
CA ARG A 88 -5.58 4.74 5.74
C ARG A 88 -4.91 5.27 7.00
N THR A 89 -3.66 5.64 6.88
CA THR A 89 -2.89 6.20 8.00
C THR A 89 -2.33 7.54 7.59
N TYR A 90 -2.71 8.60 8.29
CA TYR A 90 -2.34 10.00 8.01
C TYR A 90 -1.15 10.48 8.87
N GLY A 91 -0.91 9.86 9.99
CA GLY A 91 0.16 10.22 10.91
C GLY A 91 0.18 9.33 12.15
N LEU A 92 0.87 9.73 13.18
CA LEU A 92 0.90 9.02 14.45
C LEU A 92 -0.49 9.03 15.10
N ASN A 93 -1.03 7.84 15.38
CA ASN A 93 -2.34 7.65 16.02
C ASN A 93 -3.54 8.20 15.22
N ASP A 94 -3.39 8.34 13.91
CA ASP A 94 -4.46 8.81 13.03
C ASP A 94 -4.63 7.84 11.86
N ALA A 95 -5.39 6.79 12.08
CA ALA A 95 -5.71 5.78 11.08
C ALA A 95 -7.18 5.42 11.12
N GLU A 96 -7.71 5.01 9.97
CA GLU A 96 -9.09 4.57 9.83
C GLU A 96 -9.22 3.40 8.86
N HIS A 97 -10.20 2.52 9.09
CA HIS A 97 -10.57 1.44 8.18
C HIS A 97 -11.75 1.87 7.31
N ILE A 98 -11.54 1.84 6.01
CA ILE A 98 -12.53 2.26 5.01
C ILE A 98 -13.04 1.05 4.26
N PHE A 99 -14.37 0.92 4.20
CA PHE A 99 -15.03 -0.05 3.34
C PHE A 99 -14.91 0.37 1.87
N ILE A 100 -14.38 -0.51 1.02
CA ILE A 100 -14.12 -0.20 -0.39
C ILE A 100 -14.76 -1.19 -1.37
N ASN A 101 -15.41 -2.23 -0.89
CA ASN A 101 -16.01 -3.30 -1.70
C ASN A 101 -15.05 -3.89 -2.76
N LEU A 102 -14.36 -4.95 -2.42
CA LEU A 102 -13.47 -5.72 -3.31
C LEU A 102 -14.11 -7.02 -3.82
N ASP A 103 -15.45 -7.08 -3.86
CA ASP A 103 -16.23 -8.25 -4.27
C ASP A 103 -15.84 -9.52 -3.46
N SER A 104 -15.74 -9.35 -2.15
CA SER A 104 -15.27 -10.36 -1.18
C SER A 104 -13.81 -10.77 -1.37
N GLY A 105 -13.07 -10.05 -2.20
CA GLY A 105 -11.61 -10.19 -2.34
C GLY A 105 -10.87 -9.54 -1.18
N GLN A 106 -9.61 -9.85 -1.06
CA GLN A 106 -8.69 -9.13 -0.20
C GLN A 106 -7.62 -8.48 -1.08
N ALA A 107 -7.26 -7.24 -0.79
CA ALA A 107 -6.20 -6.57 -1.52
C ALA A 107 -4.92 -7.42 -1.50
N SER A 108 -4.32 -7.57 -2.66
CA SER A 108 -3.07 -8.31 -2.87
C SER A 108 -1.95 -7.41 -3.39
N HIS A 109 -2.31 -6.26 -3.96
CA HIS A 109 -1.41 -5.18 -4.33
C HIS A 109 -2.17 -3.86 -4.28
N ILE A 110 -1.52 -2.81 -3.83
CA ILE A 110 -2.01 -1.43 -3.85
C ILE A 110 -0.99 -0.60 -4.60
N ARG A 111 -1.46 0.30 -5.48
CA ARG A 111 -0.65 1.27 -6.19
C ARG A 111 -1.33 2.63 -6.15
N VAL A 112 -0.65 3.63 -5.59
CA VAL A 112 -1.08 5.03 -5.62
C VAL A 112 -0.78 5.62 -7.00
N SER A 113 -1.70 6.43 -7.53
CA SER A 113 -1.49 7.16 -8.77
C SER A 113 -0.53 8.34 -8.54
N GLU A 114 0.44 8.47 -9.41
CA GLU A 114 1.30 9.65 -9.50
C GLU A 114 0.73 10.75 -10.43
N PHE A 115 -0.43 10.47 -11.08
CA PHE A 115 -1.06 11.35 -12.07
C PHE A 115 -2.26 12.10 -11.53
N THR A 116 -3.03 11.48 -10.64
CA THR A 116 -4.26 12.04 -10.08
C THR A 116 -4.29 11.84 -8.58
N ASP A 117 -4.38 12.94 -7.85
CA ASP A 117 -4.42 12.93 -6.39
C ASP A 117 -5.54 12.02 -5.87
N HIS A 118 -5.25 11.34 -4.77
CA HIS A 118 -6.19 10.46 -4.08
C HIS A 118 -6.78 9.34 -4.95
N THR A 119 -6.05 8.91 -5.95
CA THR A 119 -6.43 7.77 -6.79
C THR A 119 -5.54 6.58 -6.50
N ILE A 120 -6.15 5.42 -6.26
CA ILE A 120 -5.42 4.17 -5.99
C ILE A 120 -5.95 3.05 -6.89
N PHE A 121 -5.06 2.13 -7.21
CA PHE A 121 -5.37 0.88 -7.92
C PHE A 121 -5.17 -0.29 -6.97
N ILE A 122 -6.13 -1.21 -6.93
CA ILE A 122 -6.09 -2.36 -6.03
C ILE A 122 -6.29 -3.64 -6.84
N GLY A 123 -5.27 -4.48 -6.84
CA GLY A 123 -5.36 -5.87 -7.28
C GLY A 123 -5.81 -6.77 -6.12
N THR A 124 -6.57 -7.81 -6.43
CA THR A 124 -7.05 -8.76 -5.42
C THR A 124 -6.46 -10.15 -5.60
N GLY A 125 -6.53 -10.96 -4.55
CA GLY A 125 -6.17 -12.36 -4.58
C GLY A 125 -7.09 -13.23 -5.45
N LEU A 126 -8.21 -12.69 -5.93
CA LEU A 126 -9.17 -13.37 -6.83
C LEU A 126 -8.99 -12.99 -8.30
N GLY A 127 -8.10 -12.04 -8.61
CA GLY A 127 -7.80 -11.60 -9.97
C GLY A 127 -8.59 -10.37 -10.42
N ASN A 128 -9.34 -9.74 -9.55
CA ASN A 128 -10.02 -8.48 -9.86
C ASN A 128 -9.06 -7.30 -9.71
N LEU A 129 -9.24 -6.29 -10.55
CA LEU A 129 -8.51 -5.03 -10.51
C LEU A 129 -9.49 -3.88 -10.44
N PHE A 130 -9.33 -3.03 -9.44
CA PHE A 130 -10.19 -1.88 -9.20
C PHE A 130 -9.38 -0.59 -9.19
N LYS A 131 -10.00 0.48 -9.71
CA LYS A 131 -9.57 1.85 -9.52
C LYS A 131 -10.50 2.51 -8.50
N PHE A 132 -9.93 3.24 -7.55
CA PHE A 132 -10.68 4.05 -6.61
C PHE A 132 -10.24 5.50 -6.72
N GLU A 133 -11.18 6.40 -7.00
CA GLU A 133 -10.99 7.85 -6.96
C GLU A 133 -11.50 8.40 -5.64
N ASN A 134 -10.94 9.52 -5.19
CA ASN A 134 -11.20 10.12 -3.88
C ASN A 134 -10.98 9.11 -2.74
N ALA A 135 -9.89 8.35 -2.82
CA ALA A 135 -9.54 7.32 -1.84
C ALA A 135 -9.30 7.89 -0.42
N ASN A 136 -9.16 9.21 -0.29
CA ASN A 136 -9.10 9.94 0.97
C ASN A 136 -10.48 10.23 1.58
N SER A 137 -11.59 9.91 0.90
CA SER A 137 -12.96 10.12 1.39
C SER A 137 -13.52 8.86 2.09
N ASN A 138 -14.63 9.04 2.82
CA ASN A 138 -15.35 7.92 3.44
C ASN A 138 -16.20 7.12 2.44
N SER A 139 -16.28 7.57 1.20
CA SER A 139 -17.01 6.91 0.12
C SER A 139 -16.24 7.07 -1.20
N PRO A 140 -15.11 6.37 -1.36
CA PRO A 140 -14.36 6.39 -2.60
C PRO A 140 -15.22 5.94 -3.79
N TYR A 141 -15.03 6.58 -4.94
CA TYR A 141 -15.67 6.10 -6.17
C TYR A 141 -14.91 4.90 -6.70
N ARG A 142 -15.59 3.76 -6.81
CA ARG A 142 -15.03 2.50 -7.30
C ARG A 142 -15.34 2.29 -8.77
N GLU A 143 -14.32 1.95 -9.54
CA GLU A 143 -14.43 1.46 -10.90
C GLU A 143 -13.83 0.05 -11.00
N ASP A 144 -14.57 -0.90 -11.56
CA ASP A 144 -14.02 -2.22 -11.90
C ASP A 144 -13.35 -2.14 -13.28
N ILE A 145 -12.04 -2.27 -13.28
CA ILE A 145 -11.19 -2.24 -14.49
C ILE A 145 -10.57 -3.60 -14.79
N THR A 146 -11.15 -4.68 -14.25
CA THR A 146 -10.70 -6.04 -14.48
C THR A 146 -10.74 -6.37 -15.96
N GLY A 147 -9.60 -6.76 -16.53
CA GLY A 147 -9.52 -7.15 -17.95
C GLY A 147 -10.32 -8.43 -18.24
N SER A 148 -11.06 -8.45 -19.35
CA SER A 148 -11.89 -9.61 -19.74
C SER A 148 -11.09 -10.91 -19.93
N ASN A 149 -9.78 -10.81 -20.12
CA ASN A 149 -8.87 -11.94 -20.30
C ASN A 149 -7.99 -12.19 -19.06
N PHE A 150 -8.29 -11.53 -17.94
CA PHE A 150 -7.53 -11.77 -16.72
C PHE A 150 -7.77 -13.21 -16.24
N PRO A 151 -6.71 -13.93 -15.86
CA PRO A 151 -6.88 -15.23 -15.22
C PRO A 151 -7.50 -15.05 -13.82
N THR A 152 -8.30 -16.01 -13.39
CA THR A 152 -8.67 -16.11 -11.98
C THR A 152 -7.41 -16.41 -11.18
N GLY A 153 -7.03 -15.54 -10.24
CA GLY A 153 -5.85 -15.77 -9.41
C GLY A 153 -5.29 -14.51 -8.77
N TYR A 154 -4.18 -14.66 -8.13
CA TYR A 154 -3.57 -13.64 -7.29
C TYR A 154 -2.86 -12.57 -8.14
N ILE A 155 -3.35 -11.33 -8.12
CA ILE A 155 -2.61 -10.21 -8.68
C ILE A 155 -1.43 -9.91 -7.75
N SER A 156 -0.22 -10.06 -8.26
CA SER A 156 1.01 -9.91 -7.48
C SER A 156 1.65 -8.53 -7.62
N CYS A 157 1.36 -7.81 -8.69
CA CYS A 157 1.83 -6.45 -8.88
C CYS A 157 0.92 -5.71 -9.87
N VAL A 158 0.71 -4.42 -9.60
CA VAL A 158 0.11 -3.43 -10.49
C VAL A 158 1.08 -2.27 -10.61
N GLU A 159 1.45 -1.89 -11.84
CA GLU A 159 2.34 -0.76 -12.09
C GLU A 159 1.71 0.15 -13.13
N LEU A 160 1.90 1.46 -12.97
CA LEU A 160 1.45 2.48 -13.92
C LEU A 160 2.52 2.74 -14.97
N GLY A 161 2.07 2.94 -16.22
CA GLY A 161 2.94 3.36 -17.30
C GLY A 161 3.04 4.89 -17.39
N ALA A 162 3.01 5.43 -18.61
CA ALA A 162 3.07 6.87 -18.85
C ALA A 162 1.76 7.61 -18.51
N SER A 163 0.72 6.91 -18.12
CA SER A 163 -0.58 7.45 -17.69
C SER A 163 -1.36 6.37 -16.94
N GLU A 164 -2.45 6.76 -16.26
CA GLU A 164 -3.37 5.84 -15.59
C GLU A 164 -4.09 4.85 -16.54
N ASN A 165 -4.12 5.15 -17.85
CA ASN A 165 -4.70 4.25 -18.85
C ASN A 165 -3.71 3.16 -19.33
N GLN A 166 -2.49 3.17 -18.81
CA GLN A 166 -1.47 2.20 -19.16
C GLN A 166 -1.03 1.46 -17.91
N LEU A 167 -1.48 0.22 -17.77
CA LEU A 167 -1.22 -0.62 -16.61
C LEU A 167 -0.44 -1.88 -17.03
N LEU A 168 0.53 -2.24 -16.22
CA LEU A 168 1.17 -3.55 -16.25
C LEU A 168 0.71 -4.33 -15.00
N VAL A 169 0.10 -5.49 -15.24
CA VAL A 169 -0.44 -6.33 -14.16
C VAL A 169 0.18 -7.71 -14.23
N THR A 170 0.69 -8.20 -13.13
CA THR A 170 1.25 -9.55 -13.03
C THR A 170 0.42 -10.44 -12.10
N PHE A 171 0.43 -11.73 -12.41
CA PHE A 171 -0.32 -12.73 -11.66
C PHE A 171 0.62 -13.80 -11.12
N SER A 172 0.39 -14.22 -9.89
CA SER A 172 1.09 -15.33 -9.25
C SER A 172 0.17 -16.54 -9.18
N ASN A 173 0.07 -17.28 -10.31
CA ASN A 173 -0.78 -18.46 -10.43
C ASN A 173 0.09 -19.69 -10.67
N TYR A 174 0.19 -20.57 -9.69
CA TYR A 174 0.84 -21.85 -9.87
C TYR A 174 -0.09 -22.81 -10.64
N GLY A 175 0.41 -23.34 -11.79
CA GLY A 175 -0.29 -24.38 -12.53
C GLY A 175 -1.39 -23.89 -13.49
N VAL A 176 -1.48 -22.60 -13.76
CA VAL A 176 -2.30 -22.06 -14.84
C VAL A 176 -1.40 -21.84 -16.05
N THR A 177 -1.63 -22.59 -17.13
CA THR A 177 -0.95 -22.47 -18.43
C THR A 177 -1.89 -21.85 -19.44
#